data_e0ba08a982514b7903272838a65a50e8
#
_entry.id   e0ba08a982514b7903272838a65a50e8
#
_cell.length_a   1.000
_cell.length_b   1.000
_cell.length_c   1.000
_cell.angle_alpha   90.00
_cell.angle_beta   90.00
_cell.angle_gamma   90.00
#
_symmetry.space_group_name_H-M   'P 1'
#
loop_
_entity.id
_entity.type
_entity.pdbx_description
1 polymer ?
#
loop_
_entity_poly.entity_id
_entity_poly.type
_entity_poly.pdbx_seq_one_letter_code
_entity_poly.pdbx_strand_id
1 'polypeptide(L)'
;MVSWGRADLHMHTNSSDGWPTPAQLVDHASRRAALNVIAVTDHDTIEGALRAADLAAKGRRVHVVVGEEVSSREGHIVGLFLERRVKPGMSAAATIHAIHEQGGLAIAAHPFWRTARQVRSGPVHGVGWLAADLDFDGVEVENATPGFYVFNQLAHRLNMGLGAAELGCSDAHIVDAVGRAFTEFPGTTPEALRQAIETGRTRAGRQRYRAMGLMRYAAWGLNHERYVAVV
;
A
#
# COMPACT_ATOMS: atom_id res chain seq x y z
N MET A 1 -19.73 13.48 -17.68
CA MET A 1 -18.69 13.72 -16.64
C MET A 1 -18.13 12.36 -16.25
N VAL A 2 -16.82 12.21 -16.22
CA VAL A 2 -16.18 10.97 -15.76
C VAL A 2 -16.37 10.88 -14.24
N SER A 3 -16.89 9.75 -13.73
CA SER A 3 -16.96 9.53 -12.29
C SER A 3 -15.56 9.28 -11.72
N TRP A 4 -15.29 9.81 -10.54
CA TRP A 4 -14.05 9.55 -9.81
C TRP A 4 -14.28 8.40 -8.84
N GLY A 5 -13.43 7.40 -8.92
CA GLY A 5 -13.36 6.28 -7.99
C GLY A 5 -12.33 6.49 -6.90
N ARG A 6 -12.35 5.61 -5.90
CA ARG A 6 -11.38 5.57 -4.81
C ARG A 6 -10.77 4.19 -4.69
N ALA A 7 -9.47 4.16 -4.50
CA ALA A 7 -8.71 2.95 -4.22
C ALA A 7 -7.90 3.09 -2.93
N ASP A 8 -7.73 2.00 -2.20
CA ASP A 8 -6.74 1.87 -1.13
C ASP A 8 -5.78 0.74 -1.53
N LEU A 9 -4.52 1.10 -1.77
CA LEU A 9 -3.57 0.26 -2.50
C LEU A 9 -2.45 -0.31 -1.64
N HIS A 10 -2.57 -0.16 -0.30
CA HIS A 10 -1.60 -0.68 0.64
C HIS A 10 -2.32 -1.14 1.92
N MET A 11 -2.41 -2.45 2.13
CA MET A 11 -3.03 -3.03 3.32
C MET A 11 -2.59 -4.48 3.54
N HIS A 12 -2.60 -4.88 4.80
CA HIS A 12 -2.08 -6.15 5.26
C HIS A 12 -3.17 -7.05 5.83
N THR A 13 -2.98 -8.35 5.63
CA THR A 13 -3.81 -9.40 6.21
C THR A 13 -3.03 -10.23 7.24
N ASN A 14 -3.69 -11.22 7.82
CA ASN A 14 -3.04 -12.23 8.65
C ASN A 14 -2.17 -13.24 7.85
N SER A 15 -1.94 -12.98 6.57
CA SER A 15 -0.92 -13.69 5.78
C SER A 15 0.48 -13.10 5.99
N SER A 16 0.55 -11.88 6.54
CA SER A 16 1.76 -11.25 7.06
C SER A 16 1.54 -10.77 8.49
N ASP A 17 1.49 -9.49 8.73
CA ASP A 17 1.45 -8.87 10.06
C ASP A 17 0.16 -8.08 10.35
N GLY A 18 -0.79 -8.06 9.43
CA GLY A 18 -2.12 -7.51 9.68
C GLY A 18 -2.98 -8.42 10.56
N TRP A 19 -3.92 -7.84 11.31
CA TRP A 19 -4.91 -8.61 12.06
C TRP A 19 -6.06 -9.14 11.20
N PRO A 20 -6.53 -8.42 10.16
CA PRO A 20 -7.70 -8.87 9.38
C PRO A 20 -7.37 -10.08 8.54
N THR A 21 -8.33 -10.99 8.42
CA THR A 21 -8.31 -11.97 7.32
C THR A 21 -8.62 -11.30 5.98
N PRO A 22 -8.22 -11.89 4.82
CA PRO A 22 -8.63 -11.40 3.50
C PRO A 22 -10.14 -11.19 3.37
N ALA A 23 -10.95 -12.09 3.95
CA ALA A 23 -12.42 -11.98 3.95
C ALA A 23 -12.93 -10.75 4.71
N GLN A 24 -12.33 -10.45 5.86
CA GLN A 24 -12.68 -9.26 6.65
C GLN A 24 -12.32 -7.96 5.94
N LEU A 25 -11.17 -7.90 5.23
CA LEU A 25 -10.80 -6.73 4.43
C LEU A 25 -11.77 -6.51 3.28
N VAL A 26 -12.05 -7.54 2.48
CA VAL A 26 -12.98 -7.46 1.33
C VAL A 26 -14.39 -7.08 1.79
N ASP A 27 -14.88 -7.66 2.88
CA ASP A 27 -16.20 -7.32 3.41
C ASP A 27 -16.28 -5.89 3.93
N HIS A 28 -15.24 -5.42 4.65
CA HIS A 28 -15.18 -4.05 5.14
C HIS A 28 -15.07 -3.04 4.00
N ALA A 29 -14.19 -3.26 3.03
CA ALA A 29 -14.05 -2.39 1.87
C ALA A 29 -15.34 -2.29 1.05
N SER A 30 -16.02 -3.44 0.83
CA SER A 30 -17.27 -3.51 0.07
C SER A 30 -18.42 -2.75 0.73
N ARG A 31 -18.50 -2.74 2.07
CA ARG A 31 -19.66 -2.26 2.81
C ARG A 31 -19.47 -0.91 3.48
N ARG A 32 -18.26 -0.54 3.87
CA ARG A 32 -18.03 0.56 4.81
C ARG A 32 -17.05 1.62 4.34
N ALA A 33 -16.08 1.27 3.50
CA ALA A 33 -14.98 2.16 3.16
C ALA A 33 -15.25 3.03 1.92
N ALA A 34 -16.35 2.83 1.20
CA ALA A 34 -16.68 3.54 -0.04
C ALA A 34 -15.53 3.48 -1.08
N LEU A 35 -14.87 2.32 -1.18
CA LEU A 35 -13.79 2.04 -2.10
C LEU A 35 -14.31 1.26 -3.30
N ASN A 36 -13.78 1.56 -4.49
CA ASN A 36 -14.06 0.83 -5.72
C ASN A 36 -13.03 -0.28 -5.94
N VAL A 37 -11.77 0.02 -5.61
CA VAL A 37 -10.65 -0.89 -5.76
C VAL A 37 -9.86 -0.94 -4.46
N ILE A 38 -9.36 -2.12 -4.10
CA ILE A 38 -8.36 -2.29 -3.05
C ILE A 38 -7.20 -3.12 -3.59
N ALA A 39 -5.99 -2.94 -3.05
CA ALA A 39 -4.90 -3.89 -3.20
C ALA A 39 -4.54 -4.46 -1.83
N VAL A 40 -4.44 -5.78 -1.73
CA VAL A 40 -3.85 -6.46 -0.59
C VAL A 40 -2.37 -6.66 -0.90
N THR A 41 -1.51 -6.23 0.02
CA THR A 41 -0.07 -6.09 -0.20
C THR A 41 0.71 -6.63 1.01
N ASP A 42 0.39 -7.84 1.42
CA ASP A 42 1.08 -8.53 2.51
C ASP A 42 2.60 -8.54 2.28
N HIS A 43 3.39 -8.44 3.36
CA HIS A 43 4.85 -8.50 3.29
C HIS A 43 5.32 -9.81 2.66
N ASP A 44 6.09 -9.69 1.58
CA ASP A 44 6.82 -10.77 0.92
C ASP A 44 5.95 -11.98 0.52
N THR A 45 4.66 -11.79 0.30
CA THR A 45 3.71 -12.82 -0.14
C THR A 45 2.50 -12.24 -0.86
N ILE A 46 1.97 -12.95 -1.87
CA ILE A 46 0.73 -12.62 -2.57
C ILE A 46 -0.47 -13.49 -2.16
N GLU A 47 -0.29 -14.41 -1.21
CA GLU A 47 -1.35 -15.37 -0.86
C GLU A 47 -2.61 -14.72 -0.31
N GLY A 48 -2.46 -13.70 0.55
CA GLY A 48 -3.58 -12.92 1.08
C GLY A 48 -4.33 -12.21 -0.02
N ALA A 49 -3.59 -11.62 -0.98
CA ALA A 49 -4.14 -10.93 -2.14
C ALA A 49 -4.91 -11.87 -3.08
N LEU A 50 -4.37 -13.05 -3.39
CA LEU A 50 -5.05 -14.05 -4.21
C LEU A 50 -6.36 -14.52 -3.57
N ARG A 51 -6.35 -14.81 -2.25
CA ARG A 51 -7.56 -15.15 -1.50
C ARG A 51 -8.59 -14.03 -1.49
N ALA A 52 -8.15 -12.77 -1.35
CA ALA A 52 -9.02 -11.61 -1.39
C ALA A 52 -9.65 -11.43 -2.78
N ALA A 53 -8.88 -11.60 -3.85
CA ALA A 53 -9.36 -11.52 -5.22
C ALA A 53 -10.43 -12.59 -5.52
N ASP A 54 -10.21 -13.85 -5.12
CA ASP A 54 -11.19 -14.94 -5.24
C ASP A 54 -12.49 -14.65 -4.51
N LEU A 55 -12.42 -14.03 -3.34
CA LEU A 55 -13.58 -13.65 -2.56
C LEU A 55 -14.35 -12.50 -3.19
N ALA A 56 -13.65 -11.51 -3.77
CA ALA A 56 -14.26 -10.38 -4.44
C ALA A 56 -14.98 -10.81 -5.74
N ALA A 57 -14.39 -11.72 -6.51
CA ALA A 57 -14.97 -12.26 -7.74
C ALA A 57 -16.33 -12.95 -7.52
N LYS A 58 -16.66 -13.37 -6.28
CA LYS A 58 -17.95 -13.96 -5.90
C LYS A 58 -19.07 -12.95 -5.68
N GLY A 59 -19.02 -11.79 -6.34
CA GLY A 59 -20.12 -10.80 -6.35
C GLY A 59 -20.01 -9.71 -5.29
N ARG A 60 -18.80 -9.34 -4.88
CA ARG A 60 -18.56 -8.16 -4.05
C ARG A 60 -18.54 -6.88 -4.88
N ARG A 61 -18.84 -5.74 -4.24
CA ARG A 61 -18.86 -4.42 -4.90
C ARG A 61 -17.48 -3.79 -5.09
N VAL A 62 -16.45 -4.34 -4.45
CA VAL A 62 -15.07 -3.88 -4.52
C VAL A 62 -14.27 -4.81 -5.42
N HIS A 63 -13.40 -4.23 -6.25
CA HIS A 63 -12.40 -4.96 -7.03
C HIS A 63 -11.13 -5.12 -6.18
N VAL A 64 -10.45 -6.25 -6.34
CA VAL A 64 -9.17 -6.53 -5.67
C VAL A 64 -8.07 -6.63 -6.71
N VAL A 65 -7.04 -5.82 -6.54
CA VAL A 65 -5.77 -5.92 -7.25
C VAL A 65 -4.84 -6.79 -6.41
N VAL A 66 -4.20 -7.76 -7.04
CA VAL A 66 -3.16 -8.57 -6.39
C VAL A 66 -1.90 -7.72 -6.29
N GLY A 67 -1.40 -7.56 -5.07
CA GLY A 67 -0.19 -6.82 -4.77
C GLY A 67 0.67 -7.52 -3.73
N GLU A 68 1.83 -6.95 -3.46
CA GLU A 68 2.81 -7.40 -2.48
C GLU A 68 3.61 -6.20 -2.00
N GLU A 69 3.85 -6.07 -0.71
CA GLU A 69 4.87 -5.17 -0.19
C GLU A 69 6.19 -5.94 -0.08
N VAL A 70 7.07 -5.71 -1.04
CA VAL A 70 8.33 -6.42 -1.16
C VAL A 70 9.40 -5.77 -0.31
N SER A 71 10.03 -6.53 0.59
CA SER A 71 11.19 -6.11 1.38
C SER A 71 12.45 -6.11 0.51
N SER A 72 12.75 -4.98 -0.14
CA SER A 72 14.05 -4.80 -0.82
C SER A 72 15.16 -4.45 0.17
N ARG A 73 16.42 -4.50 -0.26
CA ARG A 73 17.56 -4.12 0.61
C ARG A 73 17.54 -2.65 1.02
N GLU A 74 16.99 -1.79 0.19
CA GLU A 74 16.97 -0.34 0.39
C GLU A 74 15.65 0.19 0.97
N GLY A 75 14.61 -0.66 1.05
CA GLY A 75 13.31 -0.31 1.61
C GLY A 75 12.15 -1.07 0.97
N HIS A 76 10.96 -0.81 1.43
CA HIS A 76 9.75 -1.47 0.94
C HIS A 76 9.29 -0.89 -0.40
N ILE A 77 8.84 -1.77 -1.27
CA ILE A 77 8.29 -1.45 -2.58
C ILE A 77 6.97 -2.19 -2.73
N VAL A 78 5.89 -1.45 -2.93
CA VAL A 78 4.60 -2.06 -3.25
C VAL A 78 4.55 -2.37 -4.73
N GLY A 79 4.45 -3.67 -5.05
CA GLY A 79 4.10 -4.16 -6.38
C GLY A 79 2.59 -4.31 -6.51
N LEU A 80 2.01 -3.77 -7.58
CA LEU A 80 0.59 -3.89 -7.91
C LEU A 80 0.39 -4.68 -9.20
N PHE A 81 -0.78 -5.32 -9.36
CA PHE A 81 -1.14 -6.12 -10.53
C PHE A 81 -0.19 -7.29 -10.78
N LEU A 82 0.21 -7.96 -9.72
CA LEU A 82 1.15 -9.07 -9.78
C LEU A 82 0.47 -10.39 -10.17
N GLU A 83 1.17 -11.20 -10.96
CA GLU A 83 0.79 -12.57 -11.29
C GLU A 83 1.50 -13.61 -10.40
N ARG A 84 2.70 -13.25 -9.93
CA ARG A 84 3.55 -14.11 -9.09
C ARG A 84 4.28 -13.28 -8.04
N ARG A 85 4.61 -13.93 -6.93
CA ARG A 85 5.41 -13.36 -5.84
C ARG A 85 6.75 -12.82 -6.36
N VAL A 86 7.17 -11.68 -5.84
CA VAL A 86 8.49 -11.08 -6.07
C VAL A 86 9.43 -11.53 -4.95
N LYS A 87 10.67 -11.90 -5.31
CA LYS A 87 11.65 -12.37 -4.33
C LYS A 87 12.12 -11.21 -3.43
N PRO A 88 12.03 -11.33 -2.09
CA PRO A 88 12.56 -10.32 -1.18
C PRO A 88 14.10 -10.30 -1.14
N GLY A 89 14.67 -9.25 -0.57
CA GLY A 89 16.11 -9.10 -0.35
C GLY A 89 16.91 -8.74 -1.60
N MET A 90 16.28 -8.47 -2.73
CA MET A 90 16.92 -7.90 -3.91
C MET A 90 17.22 -6.42 -3.72
N SER A 91 18.03 -5.81 -4.58
CA SER A 91 18.13 -4.35 -4.62
C SER A 91 16.79 -3.72 -5.06
N ALA A 92 16.54 -2.47 -4.67
CA ALA A 92 15.33 -1.77 -5.07
C ALA A 92 15.17 -1.75 -6.60
N ALA A 93 16.24 -1.48 -7.35
CA ALA A 93 16.23 -1.52 -8.81
C ALA A 93 15.86 -2.91 -9.38
N ALA A 94 16.42 -4.00 -8.81
CA ALA A 94 16.11 -5.36 -9.24
C ALA A 94 14.67 -5.76 -8.84
N THR A 95 14.16 -5.26 -7.72
CA THR A 95 12.77 -5.48 -7.28
C THR A 95 11.79 -4.79 -8.24
N ILE A 96 12.03 -3.52 -8.59
CA ILE A 96 11.22 -2.79 -9.56
C ILE A 96 11.21 -3.52 -10.91
N HIS A 97 12.39 -3.92 -11.39
CA HIS A 97 12.51 -4.68 -12.64
C HIS A 97 11.68 -5.98 -12.61
N ALA A 98 11.75 -6.76 -11.53
CA ALA A 98 10.98 -8.00 -11.38
C ALA A 98 9.45 -7.77 -11.28
N ILE A 99 9.02 -6.61 -10.78
CA ILE A 99 7.61 -6.18 -10.82
C ILE A 99 7.20 -5.87 -12.26
N HIS A 100 7.99 -5.07 -12.97
CA HIS A 100 7.72 -4.67 -14.36
C HIS A 100 7.76 -5.85 -15.34
N GLU A 101 8.67 -6.83 -15.15
CA GLU A 101 8.76 -8.04 -16.00
C GLU A 101 7.47 -8.87 -16.04
N GLN A 102 6.63 -8.78 -15.03
CA GLN A 102 5.31 -9.43 -15.00
C GLN A 102 4.16 -8.47 -15.32
N GLY A 103 4.48 -7.26 -15.84
CA GLY A 103 3.48 -6.24 -16.17
C GLY A 103 2.89 -5.54 -14.94
N GLY A 104 3.51 -5.67 -13.76
CA GLY A 104 3.11 -4.97 -12.54
C GLY A 104 3.50 -3.49 -12.56
N LEU A 105 3.01 -2.74 -11.56
CA LEU A 105 3.40 -1.37 -11.28
C LEU A 105 4.16 -1.30 -9.96
N ALA A 106 5.29 -0.59 -9.93
CA ALA A 106 6.13 -0.42 -8.75
C ALA A 106 5.87 0.93 -8.07
N ILE A 107 5.50 0.91 -6.80
CA ILE A 107 5.18 2.09 -6.00
C ILE A 107 6.18 2.24 -4.87
N ALA A 108 6.75 3.45 -4.72
CA ALA A 108 7.58 3.78 -3.57
C ALA A 108 6.71 3.90 -2.31
N ALA A 109 6.67 2.84 -1.50
CA ALA A 109 5.88 2.78 -0.27
C ALA A 109 6.49 3.70 0.79
N HIS A 110 5.66 4.54 1.44
CA HIS A 110 6.05 5.44 2.55
C HIS A 110 7.55 5.84 2.53
N PRO A 111 8.06 6.47 1.45
CA PRO A 111 9.49 6.48 1.10
C PRO A 111 10.40 7.03 2.20
N PHE A 112 9.91 7.93 3.04
CA PHE A 112 10.71 8.55 4.10
C PHE A 112 10.52 7.93 5.48
N TRP A 113 9.70 6.87 5.62
CA TRP A 113 9.52 6.27 6.94
C TRP A 113 10.76 5.51 7.39
N ARG A 114 11.23 5.88 8.59
CA ARG A 114 12.32 5.19 9.30
C ARG A 114 12.01 5.14 10.77
N THR A 115 12.15 3.98 11.39
CA THR A 115 12.08 3.88 12.86
C THR A 115 13.41 4.32 13.50
N ALA A 116 13.37 4.80 14.74
CA ALA A 116 14.58 5.18 15.49
C ALA A 116 15.60 4.03 15.62
N ARG A 117 15.14 2.78 15.61
CA ARG A 117 15.97 1.57 15.65
C ARG A 117 16.75 1.38 14.35
N GLN A 118 16.18 1.75 13.21
CA GLN A 118 16.75 1.58 11.87
C GLN A 118 17.79 2.65 11.53
N VAL A 119 17.75 3.80 12.17
CA VAL A 119 18.81 4.81 12.04
C VAL A 119 20.16 4.28 12.56
N ARG A 120 20.16 3.23 13.37
CA ARG A 120 21.38 2.68 13.98
C ARG A 120 21.92 1.39 13.34
N SER A 121 21.10 0.49 12.81
CA SER A 121 21.56 -0.77 12.17
C SER A 121 20.42 -1.75 11.88
N GLY A 122 19.44 -1.39 11.04
CA GLY A 122 18.33 -2.30 10.74
C GLY A 122 17.75 -2.08 9.33
N PRO A 123 16.85 -2.95 8.88
CA PRO A 123 16.21 -2.78 7.58
C PRO A 123 15.49 -1.43 7.48
N VAL A 124 15.58 -0.81 6.34
CA VAL A 124 14.98 0.50 6.05
C VAL A 124 13.55 0.24 5.57
N HIS A 125 12.55 0.87 6.18
CA HIS A 125 11.17 0.69 5.72
C HIS A 125 10.87 1.47 4.44
N GLY A 126 11.39 2.68 4.26
CA GLY A 126 11.20 3.47 3.04
C GLY A 126 12.47 3.60 2.22
N VAL A 127 12.35 3.60 0.90
CA VAL A 127 13.48 3.73 -0.05
C VAL A 127 14.17 5.10 -0.03
N GLY A 128 13.60 6.08 0.66
CA GLY A 128 14.15 7.42 0.78
C GLY A 128 14.22 8.15 -0.56
N TRP A 129 15.33 8.82 -0.79
CA TRP A 129 15.60 9.59 -2.03
C TRP A 129 15.72 8.71 -3.27
N LEU A 130 15.94 7.38 -3.14
CA LEU A 130 15.92 6.46 -4.29
C LEU A 130 14.57 6.47 -5.02
N ALA A 131 13.50 6.94 -4.39
CA ALA A 131 12.22 7.16 -5.07
C ALA A 131 12.32 8.20 -6.20
N ALA A 132 13.35 9.05 -6.23
CA ALA A 132 13.63 10.00 -7.31
C ALA A 132 14.56 9.45 -8.39
N ASP A 133 15.38 8.45 -8.03
CA ASP A 133 16.47 7.97 -8.90
C ASP A 133 16.09 6.68 -9.65
N LEU A 134 15.04 5.99 -9.21
CA LEU A 134 14.61 4.71 -9.75
C LEU A 134 13.25 4.84 -10.48
N ASP A 135 12.96 3.88 -11.34
CA ASP A 135 11.80 3.85 -12.25
C ASP A 135 10.51 3.40 -11.55
N PHE A 136 10.06 4.20 -10.58
CA PHE A 136 8.78 3.99 -9.91
C PHE A 136 7.62 4.56 -10.73
N ASP A 137 6.51 3.82 -10.82
CA ASP A 137 5.28 4.26 -11.47
C ASP A 137 4.49 5.27 -10.63
N GLY A 138 4.72 5.28 -9.31
CA GLY A 138 4.08 6.19 -8.38
C GLY A 138 4.74 6.26 -7.02
N VAL A 139 4.33 7.26 -6.26
CA VAL A 139 4.84 7.53 -4.91
C VAL A 139 3.69 7.59 -3.93
N GLU A 140 3.81 6.86 -2.83
CA GLU A 140 2.89 6.98 -1.70
C GLU A 140 3.19 8.28 -0.95
N VAL A 141 2.46 9.33 -1.30
CA VAL A 141 2.62 10.66 -0.71
C VAL A 141 1.77 10.86 0.55
N GLU A 142 0.73 10.05 0.72
CA GLU A 142 -0.16 10.09 1.88
C GLU A 142 -0.34 8.67 2.44
N ASN A 143 0.29 8.37 3.58
CA ASN A 143 0.12 7.15 4.35
C ASN A 143 -0.68 7.45 5.61
N ALA A 144 -1.70 6.62 5.92
CA ALA A 144 -2.59 6.88 7.04
C ALA A 144 -2.08 6.36 8.38
N THR A 145 -0.91 5.73 8.43
CA THR A 145 -0.31 5.28 9.70
C THR A 145 -0.22 6.45 10.68
N PRO A 146 -0.72 6.30 11.91
CA PRO A 146 -0.65 7.36 12.91
C PRO A 146 0.80 7.82 13.16
N GLY A 147 1.02 9.14 13.10
CA GLY A 147 2.36 9.72 13.28
C GLY A 147 3.13 10.01 11.98
N PHE A 148 2.65 9.60 10.82
CA PHE A 148 3.36 9.76 9.54
C PHE A 148 3.29 11.15 8.91
N TYR A 149 2.67 12.12 9.55
CA TYR A 149 2.47 13.45 8.96
C TYR A 149 3.74 14.10 8.37
N VAL A 150 4.86 14.06 9.11
CA VAL A 150 6.13 14.66 8.62
C VAL A 150 6.68 13.89 7.42
N PHE A 151 6.58 12.57 7.42
CA PHE A 151 7.05 11.73 6.33
C PHE A 151 6.20 11.93 5.07
N ASN A 152 4.89 12.07 5.22
CA ASN A 152 3.99 12.43 4.12
C ASN A 152 4.35 13.78 3.51
N GLN A 153 4.65 14.81 4.33
CA GLN A 153 5.08 16.11 3.82
C GLN A 153 6.39 16.03 3.01
N LEU A 154 7.33 15.18 3.43
CA LEU A 154 8.56 14.94 2.67
C LEU A 154 8.29 14.22 1.35
N ALA A 155 7.41 13.21 1.35
CA ALA A 155 7.00 12.49 0.15
C ALA A 155 6.28 13.40 -0.86
N HIS A 156 5.37 14.25 -0.40
CA HIS A 156 4.74 15.27 -1.23
C HIS A 156 5.75 16.22 -1.87
N ARG A 157 6.71 16.73 -1.08
CA ARG A 157 7.76 17.63 -1.61
C ARG A 157 8.63 16.94 -2.65
N LEU A 158 9.01 15.69 -2.42
CA LEU A 158 9.73 14.90 -3.40
C LEU A 158 8.92 14.81 -4.69
N ASN A 159 7.67 14.41 -4.60
CA ASN A 159 6.82 14.14 -5.76
C ASN A 159 6.48 15.41 -6.58
N MET A 160 6.44 16.59 -5.95
CA MET A 160 6.31 17.87 -6.68
C MET A 160 7.44 18.09 -7.70
N GLY A 161 8.64 17.54 -7.44
CA GLY A 161 9.78 17.59 -8.37
C GLY A 161 9.74 16.47 -9.43
N LEU A 162 9.13 15.35 -9.14
CA LEU A 162 9.07 14.18 -10.03
C LEU A 162 7.86 14.20 -10.96
N GLY A 163 6.70 14.64 -10.47
CA GLY A 163 5.44 14.56 -11.20
C GLY A 163 4.95 13.12 -11.41
N ALA A 164 5.39 12.17 -10.58
CA ALA A 164 4.92 10.79 -10.62
C ALA A 164 3.47 10.69 -10.09
N ALA A 165 2.80 9.56 -10.32
CA ALA A 165 1.47 9.33 -9.78
C ALA A 165 1.45 9.46 -8.25
N GLU A 166 0.53 10.30 -7.73
CA GLU A 166 0.32 10.46 -6.29
C GLU A 166 -0.59 9.38 -5.76
N LEU A 167 -0.14 8.60 -4.78
CA LEU A 167 -0.95 7.62 -4.11
C LEU A 167 -1.18 7.98 -2.64
N GLY A 168 -2.44 7.84 -2.22
CA GLY A 168 -2.85 7.81 -0.82
C GLY A 168 -3.21 6.38 -0.45
N CYS A 169 -2.60 5.84 0.60
CA CYS A 169 -2.80 4.47 1.01
C CYS A 169 -2.92 4.38 2.53
N SER A 170 -3.71 3.42 3.01
CA SER A 170 -3.94 3.33 4.45
C SER A 170 -2.82 2.64 5.22
N ASP A 171 -2.08 1.76 4.58
CA ASP A 171 -1.14 0.86 5.23
C ASP A 171 -1.82 0.13 6.41
N ALA A 172 -3.01 -0.43 6.07
CA ALA A 172 -3.94 -0.91 7.07
C ALA A 172 -3.54 -2.27 7.63
N HIS A 173 -3.20 -2.30 8.91
CA HIS A 173 -2.98 -3.52 9.69
C HIS A 173 -4.19 -3.91 10.56
N ILE A 174 -5.22 -3.06 10.56
CA ILE A 174 -6.52 -3.27 11.22
C ILE A 174 -7.66 -2.79 10.31
N VAL A 175 -8.84 -3.38 10.42
CA VAL A 175 -9.98 -2.99 9.56
C VAL A 175 -10.40 -1.53 9.71
N ASP A 176 -10.20 -0.91 10.87
CA ASP A 176 -10.53 0.50 11.11
C ASP A 176 -9.63 1.47 10.33
N ALA A 177 -8.47 1.01 9.86
CA ALA A 177 -7.53 1.80 9.06
C ALA A 177 -7.89 1.82 7.57
N VAL A 178 -8.58 0.81 7.05
CA VAL A 178 -8.95 0.68 5.64
C VAL A 178 -9.65 1.95 5.13
N GLY A 179 -9.14 2.53 4.05
CA GLY A 179 -9.65 3.75 3.43
C GLY A 179 -9.38 5.04 4.22
N ARG A 180 -8.50 5.01 5.23
CA ARG A 180 -8.14 6.25 5.95
C ARG A 180 -7.20 7.16 5.15
N ALA A 181 -6.39 6.62 4.28
CA ALA A 181 -5.91 7.32 3.10
C ALA A 181 -6.33 6.51 1.87
N PHE A 182 -6.45 7.17 0.75
CA PHE A 182 -6.97 6.60 -0.48
C PHE A 182 -6.48 7.38 -1.69
N THR A 183 -6.45 6.71 -2.83
CA THR A 183 -6.14 7.29 -4.13
C THR A 183 -7.43 7.54 -4.89
N GLU A 184 -7.69 8.78 -5.30
CA GLU A 184 -8.78 9.12 -6.22
C GLU A 184 -8.29 9.03 -7.67
N PHE A 185 -9.10 8.46 -8.55
CA PHE A 185 -8.77 8.26 -9.96
C PHE A 185 -10.00 8.36 -10.87
N PRO A 186 -9.83 8.74 -12.15
CA PRO A 186 -10.93 8.75 -13.12
C PRO A 186 -11.38 7.33 -13.46
N GLY A 187 -12.64 7.00 -13.18
CA GLY A 187 -13.19 5.65 -13.34
C GLY A 187 -13.38 4.93 -12.03
N THR A 188 -13.73 3.63 -12.08
CA THR A 188 -14.05 2.82 -10.90
C THR A 188 -13.55 1.37 -11.00
N THR A 189 -12.76 1.05 -12.03
CA THR A 189 -12.26 -0.31 -12.29
C THR A 189 -10.74 -0.41 -12.12
N PRO A 190 -10.18 -1.60 -11.94
CA PRO A 190 -8.73 -1.80 -11.87
C PRO A 190 -7.99 -1.30 -13.13
N GLU A 191 -8.56 -1.47 -14.31
CA GLU A 191 -7.96 -1.02 -15.57
C GLU A 191 -7.90 0.52 -15.64
N ALA A 192 -8.98 1.19 -15.22
CA ALA A 192 -9.01 2.65 -15.14
C ALA A 192 -8.01 3.18 -14.10
N LEU A 193 -7.85 2.47 -12.96
CA LEU A 193 -6.84 2.79 -11.96
C LEU A 193 -5.42 2.64 -12.52
N ARG A 194 -5.12 1.52 -13.19
CA ARG A 194 -3.82 1.30 -13.84
C ARG A 194 -3.49 2.45 -14.78
N GLN A 195 -4.40 2.76 -15.70
CA GLN A 195 -4.23 3.86 -16.65
C GLN A 195 -4.03 5.20 -15.94
N ALA A 196 -4.73 5.44 -14.83
CA ALA A 196 -4.58 6.67 -14.05
C ALA A 196 -3.20 6.78 -13.40
N ILE A 197 -2.64 5.68 -12.88
CA ILE A 197 -1.27 5.65 -12.34
C ILE A 197 -0.26 5.88 -13.46
N GLU A 198 -0.32 5.12 -14.55
CA GLU A 198 0.59 5.24 -15.70
C GLU A 198 0.60 6.64 -16.35
N THR A 199 -0.50 7.39 -16.22
CA THR A 199 -0.62 8.75 -16.78
C THR A 199 -0.56 9.88 -15.75
N GLY A 200 -0.21 9.57 -14.49
CA GLY A 200 -0.12 10.56 -13.39
C GLY A 200 -1.47 11.25 -13.06
N ARG A 201 -2.60 10.62 -13.38
CA ARG A 201 -3.94 11.19 -13.17
C ARG A 201 -4.60 10.69 -11.88
N THR A 202 -3.84 10.67 -10.82
CA THR A 202 -4.28 10.26 -9.48
C THR A 202 -4.21 11.44 -8.51
N ARG A 203 -4.91 11.34 -7.38
CA ARG A 203 -4.85 12.30 -6.28
C ARG A 203 -4.88 11.55 -4.97
N ALA A 204 -3.96 11.88 -4.07
CA ALA A 204 -3.97 11.34 -2.73
C ALA A 204 -5.02 12.03 -1.86
N GLY A 205 -5.79 11.27 -1.09
CA GLY A 205 -6.77 11.74 -0.15
C GLY A 205 -6.63 11.10 1.22
N ARG A 206 -7.13 11.77 2.27
CA ARG A 206 -7.06 11.27 3.65
C ARG A 206 -8.33 11.55 4.43
N GLN A 207 -8.68 10.64 5.35
CA GLN A 207 -9.74 10.77 6.33
C GLN A 207 -9.18 10.65 7.76
N ARG A 208 -9.80 11.36 8.70
CA ARG A 208 -9.41 11.26 10.11
C ARG A 208 -9.85 9.94 10.72
N TYR A 209 -9.01 9.39 11.59
CA TYR A 209 -9.40 8.28 12.44
C TYR A 209 -10.49 8.69 13.44
N ARG A 210 -11.36 7.73 13.78
CA ARG A 210 -12.16 7.82 14.98
C ARG A 210 -11.33 7.39 16.19
N ALA A 211 -11.64 7.88 17.39
CA ALA A 211 -10.87 7.57 18.60
C ALA A 211 -10.69 6.06 18.84
N MET A 212 -11.76 5.25 18.63
CA MET A 212 -11.69 3.79 18.75
C MET A 212 -10.70 3.16 17.76
N GLY A 213 -10.64 3.66 16.53
CA GLY A 213 -9.68 3.18 15.53
C GLY A 213 -8.23 3.47 15.95
N LEU A 214 -7.95 4.65 16.53
CA LEU A 214 -6.63 4.96 17.06
C LEU A 214 -6.23 4.04 18.23
N MET A 215 -7.16 3.74 19.14
CA MET A 215 -6.91 2.81 20.24
C MET A 215 -6.59 1.40 19.73
N ARG A 216 -7.33 0.90 18.74
CA ARG A 216 -7.07 -0.41 18.14
C ARG A 216 -5.75 -0.43 17.37
N TYR A 217 -5.41 0.66 16.69
CA TYR A 217 -4.12 0.77 16.00
C TYR A 217 -2.96 0.74 17.00
N ALA A 218 -3.08 1.46 18.11
CA ALA A 218 -2.10 1.42 19.20
C ALA A 218 -1.99 0.01 19.80
N ALA A 219 -3.12 -0.70 19.98
CA ALA A 219 -3.14 -2.07 20.47
C ALA A 219 -2.43 -3.03 19.50
N TRP A 220 -2.62 -2.85 18.18
CA TRP A 220 -1.86 -3.61 17.18
C TRP A 220 -0.36 -3.34 17.30
N GLY A 221 0.06 -2.08 17.33
CA GLY A 221 1.47 -1.71 17.42
C GLY A 221 2.18 -2.24 18.68
N LEU A 222 1.49 -2.29 19.82
CA LEU A 222 2.03 -2.87 21.07
C LEU A 222 2.16 -4.41 21.02
N ASN A 223 1.38 -5.08 20.19
CA ASN A 223 1.40 -6.54 20.07
C ASN A 223 2.19 -7.04 18.86
N HIS A 224 2.45 -6.16 17.90
CA HIS A 224 3.12 -6.49 16.64
C HIS A 224 4.53 -7.05 16.86
N GLU A 225 5.32 -6.49 17.76
CA GLU A 225 6.69 -6.98 18.06
C GLU A 225 6.74 -8.44 18.57
N ARG A 226 5.60 -8.98 19.06
CA ARG A 226 5.52 -10.37 19.52
C ARG A 226 5.34 -11.35 18.36
N TYR A 227 4.83 -10.92 17.20
CA TYR A 227 4.62 -11.78 16.03
C TYR A 227 5.85 -11.82 15.11
N VAL A 228 6.60 -10.73 14.99
CA VAL A 228 7.84 -10.66 14.18
C VAL A 228 9.01 -11.45 14.81
N ALA A 229 8.94 -11.75 16.09
CA ALA A 229 10.00 -12.52 16.79
C ALA A 229 9.88 -14.04 16.64
N VAL A 230 8.93 -14.56 15.87
CA VAL A 230 8.62 -16.00 15.75
C VAL A 230 8.78 -16.54 14.30
N VAL A 231 9.26 -15.69 13.36
CA VAL A 231 9.52 -16.12 11.96
C VAL A 231 11.01 -16.05 11.67
#